data_3ec0882fb6918719032d6312bb362c75
#
_entry.id   3ec0882fb6918719032d6312bb362c75
#
_cell.length_a   1.000
_cell.length_b   1.000
_cell.length_c   1.000
_cell.angle_alpha   90.00
_cell.angle_beta   90.00
_cell.angle_gamma   90.00
#
_symmetry.space_group_name_H-M   'P 1'
#
loop_
_entity.id
_entity.type
_entity.pdbx_description
1 polymer ?
#
loop_
_entity_poly.entity_id
_entity_poly.type
_entity_poly.pdbx_seq_one_letter_code
_entity_poly.pdbx_strand_id
1 'polypeptide(L)'
;MTGRLSLAALLLSFTAVAGAQQGLEEPDFTVTLNQQPVSLGQPWSDKLQASLGKSSEDSFVGEVPFGDGNYKFYRHVFNDFDVYSANLWWDSQSRDFDSYIVAQITLRGATSHTARGIAPGSSEDNVTELYGPGEKESSDGAEWIGYQRDNKRISFEIVKGKVNSININYVDDRQ
;
A
#
# COMPACT_ATOMS: atom_id res chain seq x y z
N MET A 1 -61.20 -39.34 -15.15
CA MET A 1 -60.70 -38.26 -14.24
C MET A 1 -59.20 -38.22 -14.32
N THR A 2 -58.70 -37.31 -15.10
CA THR A 2 -57.28 -37.16 -15.41
C THR A 2 -56.73 -35.94 -14.68
N GLY A 3 -55.98 -36.20 -13.60
CA GLY A 3 -55.27 -35.14 -12.85
C GLY A 3 -53.98 -34.78 -13.53
N ARG A 4 -53.87 -33.54 -14.01
CA ARG A 4 -52.62 -32.94 -14.51
C ARG A 4 -51.79 -32.43 -13.33
N LEU A 5 -50.63 -33.05 -13.08
CA LEU A 5 -49.58 -32.46 -12.22
C LEU A 5 -48.83 -31.41 -13.02
N SER A 6 -48.95 -30.14 -12.64
CA SER A 6 -48.14 -29.06 -13.14
C SER A 6 -46.81 -29.01 -12.36
N LEU A 7 -45.72 -29.30 -13.05
CA LEU A 7 -44.35 -29.18 -12.55
C LEU A 7 -43.93 -27.69 -12.66
N ALA A 8 -43.96 -26.98 -11.53
CA ALA A 8 -43.42 -25.62 -11.48
C ALA A 8 -41.90 -25.70 -11.44
N ALA A 9 -41.23 -25.34 -12.53
CA ALA A 9 -39.80 -25.21 -12.60
C ALA A 9 -39.39 -23.88 -11.91
N LEU A 10 -38.75 -24.00 -10.75
CA LEU A 10 -38.15 -22.87 -10.03
C LEU A 10 -36.83 -22.48 -10.72
N LEU A 11 -36.86 -21.44 -11.55
CA LEU A 11 -35.69 -20.84 -12.11
C LEU A 11 -34.94 -20.01 -11.02
N LEU A 12 -33.92 -20.60 -10.44
CA LEU A 12 -32.95 -19.88 -9.61
C LEU A 12 -32.08 -18.98 -10.52
N SER A 13 -32.46 -17.72 -10.57
CA SER A 13 -31.60 -16.69 -11.19
C SER A 13 -30.40 -16.43 -10.29
N PHE A 14 -29.24 -16.98 -10.62
CA PHE A 14 -27.98 -16.54 -10.09
C PHE A 14 -27.68 -15.16 -10.65
N THR A 15 -27.97 -14.10 -9.90
CA THR A 15 -27.38 -12.80 -10.14
C THR A 15 -25.92 -12.87 -9.71
N ALA A 16 -25.03 -13.03 -10.67
CA ALA A 16 -23.62 -12.76 -10.47
C ALA A 16 -23.52 -11.27 -10.07
N VAL A 17 -23.30 -11.00 -8.80
CA VAL A 17 -22.84 -9.71 -8.33
C VAL A 17 -21.42 -9.59 -8.87
N ALA A 18 -21.29 -8.96 -10.05
CA ALA A 18 -20.01 -8.44 -10.49
C ALA A 18 -19.61 -7.40 -9.43
N GLY A 19 -18.73 -7.79 -8.52
CA GLY A 19 -18.11 -6.86 -7.59
C GLY A 19 -17.51 -5.74 -8.41
N ALA A 20 -18.08 -4.55 -8.30
CA ALA A 20 -17.49 -3.36 -8.89
C ALA A 20 -16.09 -3.27 -8.30
N GLN A 21 -15.09 -3.31 -9.17
CA GLN A 21 -13.68 -3.18 -8.84
C GLN A 21 -13.51 -1.83 -8.14
N GLN A 22 -13.38 -1.88 -6.83
CA GLN A 22 -13.25 -0.68 -6.01
C GLN A 22 -11.85 -0.13 -6.24
N GLY A 23 -11.76 1.03 -6.89
CA GLY A 23 -10.50 1.77 -7.02
C GLY A 23 -9.85 1.99 -5.64
N LEU A 24 -8.61 2.51 -5.64
CA LEU A 24 -7.96 2.88 -4.39
C LEU A 24 -8.73 3.99 -3.67
N GLU A 25 -8.82 3.87 -2.37
CA GLU A 25 -9.35 4.87 -1.48
C GLU A 25 -8.25 5.35 -0.50
N GLU A 26 -8.49 6.47 0.20
CA GLU A 26 -7.50 7.00 1.14
C GLU A 26 -7.06 6.00 2.23
N PRO A 27 -7.95 5.16 2.80
CA PRO A 27 -7.55 4.11 3.74
C PRO A 27 -6.57 3.06 3.18
N ASP A 28 -6.48 2.89 1.86
CA ASP A 28 -5.54 1.94 1.24
C ASP A 28 -4.06 2.33 1.44
N PHE A 29 -3.81 3.60 1.77
CA PHE A 29 -2.48 4.10 2.11
C PHE A 29 -2.17 4.04 3.61
N THR A 30 -2.97 3.30 4.37
CA THR A 30 -2.73 2.95 5.77
C THR A 30 -2.38 1.46 5.85
N VAL A 31 -1.32 1.15 6.56
CA VAL A 31 -0.86 -0.23 6.79
C VAL A 31 -0.82 -0.53 8.28
N THR A 32 -0.85 -1.81 8.63
CA THR A 32 -0.62 -2.24 10.01
C THR A 32 0.84 -2.66 10.18
N LEU A 33 1.56 -1.97 11.06
CA LEU A 33 2.95 -2.23 11.44
C LEU A 33 2.99 -2.53 12.93
N ASN A 34 3.48 -3.69 13.34
CA ASN A 34 3.51 -4.09 14.76
C ASN A 34 2.17 -3.82 15.49
N GLN A 35 1.05 -4.16 14.85
CA GLN A 35 -0.32 -3.94 15.35
C GLN A 35 -0.73 -2.46 15.46
N GLN A 36 0.05 -1.53 14.93
CA GLN A 36 -0.25 -0.10 14.88
C GLN A 36 -0.63 0.31 13.47
N PRO A 37 -1.73 1.07 13.27
CA PRO A 37 -2.02 1.66 11.98
C PRO A 37 -1.05 2.81 11.70
N VAL A 38 -0.45 2.80 10.52
CA VAL A 38 0.46 3.84 10.04
C VAL A 38 0.03 4.27 8.65
N SER A 39 -0.24 5.55 8.49
CA SER A 39 -0.68 6.13 7.23
C SER A 39 0.44 6.89 6.53
N LEU A 40 0.48 6.79 5.21
CA LEU A 40 1.31 7.66 4.40
C LEU A 40 0.90 9.12 4.65
N GLY A 41 1.86 10.00 4.87
CA GLY A 41 1.63 11.43 5.14
C GLY A 41 1.35 11.80 6.59
N GLN A 42 1.16 10.83 7.50
CA GLN A 42 1.01 11.18 8.91
C GLN A 42 2.32 11.73 9.49
N PRO A 43 2.26 12.62 10.52
CA PRO A 43 3.46 13.13 11.16
C PRO A 43 4.37 12.03 11.71
N TRP A 44 5.66 12.07 11.37
CA TRP A 44 6.68 11.26 11.98
C TRP A 44 7.07 11.88 13.32
N SER A 45 6.74 11.23 14.41
CA SER A 45 6.95 11.74 15.77
C SER A 45 7.62 10.69 16.65
N ASP A 46 8.25 11.13 17.74
CA ASP A 46 8.83 10.24 18.74
C ASP A 46 7.81 9.24 19.28
N LYS A 47 6.55 9.67 19.42
CA LYS A 47 5.44 8.80 19.87
C LYS A 47 5.16 7.70 18.85
N LEU A 48 5.11 8.03 17.57
CA LEU A 48 4.90 7.03 16.51
C LEU A 48 6.09 6.06 16.48
N GLN A 49 7.32 6.58 16.45
CA GLN A 49 8.52 5.76 16.44
C GLN A 49 8.57 4.81 17.64
N ALA A 50 8.29 5.30 18.84
CA ALA A 50 8.25 4.47 20.04
C ALA A 50 7.17 3.37 19.96
N SER A 51 6.02 3.63 19.33
CA SER A 51 4.96 2.65 19.18
C SER A 51 5.30 1.52 18.20
N LEU A 52 6.20 1.78 17.25
CA LEU A 52 6.68 0.80 16.27
C LEU A 52 7.80 -0.11 16.84
N GLY A 53 8.35 0.23 18.00
CA GLY A 53 9.44 -0.48 18.64
C GLY A 53 10.80 0.12 18.27
N LYS A 54 11.87 -0.61 18.59
CA LYS A 54 13.23 -0.16 18.33
C LYS A 54 13.62 -0.46 16.88
N SER A 55 14.02 0.57 16.15
CA SER A 55 14.69 0.41 14.86
C SER A 55 16.06 -0.27 15.04
N SER A 56 16.45 -1.09 14.09
CA SER A 56 17.78 -1.67 14.01
C SER A 56 18.80 -0.71 13.42
N GLU A 57 18.32 0.21 12.58
CA GLU A 57 19.11 1.22 11.91
C GLU A 57 18.25 2.46 11.64
N ASP A 58 18.83 3.64 11.84
CA ASP A 58 18.30 4.93 11.41
C ASP A 58 19.38 5.62 10.59
N SER A 59 19.11 5.89 9.32
CA SER A 59 20.11 6.43 8.41
C SER A 59 19.55 7.57 7.56
N PHE A 60 20.39 8.59 7.32
CA PHE A 60 20.11 9.64 6.38
C PHE A 60 20.31 9.12 4.95
N VAL A 61 19.25 9.12 4.16
CA VAL A 61 19.29 8.67 2.76
C VAL A 61 19.90 9.73 1.85
N GLY A 62 19.61 10.99 2.12
CA GLY A 62 20.06 12.12 1.31
C GLY A 62 18.97 13.16 1.08
N GLU A 63 19.28 14.11 0.22
CA GLU A 63 18.31 15.06 -0.33
C GLU A 63 17.78 14.49 -1.64
N VAL A 64 16.50 14.11 -1.63
CA VAL A 64 15.83 13.48 -2.77
C VAL A 64 15.02 14.53 -3.53
N PRO A 65 15.24 14.69 -4.84
CA PRO A 65 14.37 15.52 -5.67
C PRO A 65 12.95 14.98 -5.67
N PHE A 66 11.98 15.84 -5.41
CA PHE A 66 10.58 15.49 -5.48
C PHE A 66 9.77 16.73 -5.87
N GLY A 67 9.06 16.65 -6.98
CA GLY A 67 8.35 17.80 -7.50
C GLY A 67 9.29 18.95 -7.85
N ASP A 68 9.08 20.09 -7.22
CA ASP A 68 9.85 21.33 -7.44
C ASP A 68 10.96 21.58 -6.42
N GLY A 69 11.25 20.61 -5.55
CA GLY A 69 12.22 20.77 -4.48
C GLY A 69 13.03 19.52 -4.15
N ASN A 70 14.04 19.73 -3.29
CA ASN A 70 14.77 18.65 -2.67
C ASN A 70 14.33 18.51 -1.22
N TYR A 71 14.14 17.28 -0.78
CA TYR A 71 13.64 16.94 0.55
C TYR A 71 14.56 15.97 1.24
N LYS A 72 14.76 16.14 2.54
CA LYS A 72 15.60 15.26 3.35
C LYS A 72 14.83 14.01 3.69
N PHE A 73 15.41 12.86 3.38
CA PHE A 73 14.86 11.55 3.67
C PHE A 73 15.72 10.82 4.69
N TYR A 74 15.07 10.19 5.66
CA TYR A 74 15.66 9.27 6.62
C TYR A 74 14.99 7.93 6.51
N ARG A 75 15.76 6.85 6.57
CA ARG A 75 15.28 5.48 6.60
C ARG A 75 15.38 4.92 8.01
N HIS A 76 14.29 4.34 8.48
CA HIS A 76 14.17 3.67 9.77
C HIS A 76 13.88 2.19 9.50
N VAL A 77 14.84 1.32 9.82
CA VAL A 77 14.79 -0.12 9.54
C VAL A 77 14.27 -0.85 10.75
N PHE A 78 13.19 -1.59 10.58
CA PHE A 78 12.65 -2.52 11.57
C PHE A 78 12.79 -3.95 11.06
N ASN A 79 12.41 -4.95 11.86
CA ASN A 79 12.58 -6.35 11.47
C ASN A 79 11.83 -6.70 10.17
N ASP A 80 10.55 -6.35 10.10
CA ASP A 80 9.63 -6.76 9.03
C ASP A 80 9.23 -5.63 8.08
N PHE A 81 9.68 -4.41 8.33
CA PHE A 81 9.34 -3.25 7.53
C PHE A 81 10.38 -2.14 7.65
N ASP A 82 10.36 -1.22 6.68
CA ASP A 82 11.07 0.05 6.75
C ASP A 82 10.06 1.19 6.67
N VAL A 83 10.34 2.28 7.40
CA VAL A 83 9.62 3.54 7.25
C VAL A 83 10.62 4.61 6.80
N TYR A 84 10.23 5.39 5.82
CA TYR A 84 11.01 6.57 5.42
C TYR A 84 10.28 7.81 5.90
N SER A 85 10.94 8.63 6.69
CA SER A 85 10.46 9.95 7.05
C SER A 85 11.12 11.01 6.19
N ALA A 86 10.34 12.02 5.80
CA ALA A 86 10.86 13.13 5.01
C ALA A 86 10.21 14.45 5.41
N ASN A 87 10.94 15.56 5.23
CA ASN A 87 10.35 16.88 5.33
C ASN A 87 9.62 17.28 4.04
N LEU A 88 8.83 16.36 3.52
CA LEU A 88 8.04 16.46 2.30
C LEU A 88 6.73 17.20 2.57
N TRP A 89 6.43 18.22 1.75
CA TRP A 89 5.31 19.15 1.95
C TRP A 89 4.33 19.12 0.77
N TRP A 90 3.95 17.94 0.36
CA TRP A 90 3.11 17.80 -0.82
C TRP A 90 1.75 18.48 -0.70
N ASP A 91 1.17 18.44 0.49
CA ASP A 91 -0.18 18.95 0.74
C ASP A 91 -0.22 20.24 1.58
N SER A 92 0.94 20.84 1.87
CA SER A 92 1.04 21.97 2.79
C SER A 92 1.41 23.27 2.08
N GLN A 93 0.69 24.35 2.39
CA GLN A 93 0.96 25.70 1.86
C GLN A 93 2.13 26.40 2.56
N SER A 94 2.57 25.90 3.71
CA SER A 94 3.69 26.46 4.47
C SER A 94 4.79 25.43 4.67
N ARG A 95 6.02 25.77 4.31
CA ARG A 95 7.17 24.90 4.50
C ARG A 95 7.67 25.01 5.94
N ASP A 96 7.69 23.89 6.65
CA ASP A 96 8.39 23.74 7.92
C ASP A 96 9.48 22.68 7.76
N PHE A 97 10.71 23.09 7.57
CA PHE A 97 11.85 22.23 7.25
C PHE A 97 12.20 21.25 8.39
N ASP A 98 11.67 21.47 9.57
CA ASP A 98 11.93 20.67 10.77
C ASP A 98 10.83 19.64 11.06
N SER A 99 9.71 19.65 10.32
CA SER A 99 8.65 18.68 10.46
C SER A 99 8.76 17.59 9.41
N TYR A 100 8.64 16.35 9.85
CA TYR A 100 8.75 15.16 9.01
C TYR A 100 7.43 14.39 8.98
N ILE A 101 7.14 13.77 7.87
CA ILE A 101 6.00 12.89 7.66
C ILE A 101 6.48 11.50 7.26
N VAL A 102 5.61 10.51 7.38
CA VAL A 102 5.81 9.19 6.77
C VAL A 102 5.70 9.35 5.25
N ALA A 103 6.83 9.30 4.56
CA ALA A 103 6.92 9.54 3.11
C ALA A 103 6.92 8.26 2.28
N GLN A 104 7.35 7.15 2.87
CA GLN A 104 7.31 5.82 2.26
C GLN A 104 7.28 4.75 3.35
N ILE A 105 6.62 3.63 3.04
CA ILE A 105 6.62 2.43 3.86
C ILE A 105 6.94 1.24 2.96
N THR A 106 7.84 0.36 3.41
CA THR A 106 8.16 -0.90 2.73
C THR A 106 7.88 -2.06 3.68
N LEU A 107 6.94 -2.95 3.33
CA LEU A 107 6.67 -4.18 4.07
C LEU A 107 7.53 -5.30 3.51
N ARG A 108 8.23 -6.03 4.40
CA ARG A 108 9.12 -7.15 4.05
C ARG A 108 8.76 -8.45 4.76
N GLY A 109 8.06 -8.37 5.87
CA GLY A 109 7.67 -9.52 6.69
C GLY A 109 6.17 -9.68 6.83
N ALA A 110 5.72 -10.89 7.11
CA ALA A 110 4.31 -11.28 7.15
C ALA A 110 3.53 -10.73 8.37
N THR A 111 4.20 -10.09 9.33
CA THR A 111 3.56 -9.48 10.51
C THR A 111 2.93 -8.12 10.21
N SER A 112 3.23 -7.57 9.04
CA SER A 112 2.70 -6.30 8.55
C SER A 112 1.84 -6.52 7.32
N HIS A 113 0.75 -5.77 7.20
CA HIS A 113 -0.18 -5.94 6.08
C HIS A 113 -0.84 -4.63 5.67
N THR A 114 -1.34 -4.59 4.43
CA THR A 114 -2.12 -3.48 3.89
C THR A 114 -3.52 -3.42 4.50
N ALA A 115 -4.25 -2.33 4.27
CA ALA A 115 -5.64 -2.17 4.71
C ALA A 115 -6.55 -3.29 4.17
N ARG A 116 -6.28 -3.82 2.97
CA ARG A 116 -7.04 -4.94 2.37
C ARG A 116 -6.48 -6.32 2.78
N GLY A 117 -5.55 -6.39 3.74
CA GLY A 117 -5.04 -7.64 4.32
C GLY A 117 -3.96 -8.34 3.50
N ILE A 118 -3.38 -7.71 2.47
CA ILE A 118 -2.24 -8.27 1.74
C ILE A 118 -0.96 -8.07 2.56
N ALA A 119 -0.18 -9.14 2.69
CA ALA A 119 1.13 -9.17 3.35
C ALA A 119 2.18 -9.82 2.45
N PRO A 120 3.47 -9.62 2.69
CA PRO A 120 4.51 -10.48 2.12
C PRO A 120 4.18 -11.97 2.35
N GLY A 121 4.25 -12.77 1.28
CA GLY A 121 3.81 -14.18 1.27
C GLY A 121 2.40 -14.42 0.72
N SER A 122 1.55 -13.41 0.60
CA SER A 122 0.25 -13.50 -0.08
C SER A 122 0.44 -13.87 -1.55
N SER A 123 -0.55 -14.52 -2.18
CA SER A 123 -0.50 -14.86 -3.61
C SER A 123 -0.74 -13.61 -4.49
N GLU A 124 -0.21 -13.64 -5.70
CA GLU A 124 -0.52 -12.65 -6.74
C GLU A 124 -2.03 -12.61 -7.04
N ASP A 125 -2.70 -13.77 -7.03
CA ASP A 125 -4.14 -13.86 -7.25
C ASP A 125 -4.92 -13.08 -6.17
N ASN A 126 -4.51 -13.16 -4.90
CA ASN A 126 -5.14 -12.39 -3.83
C ASN A 126 -4.97 -10.87 -4.05
N VAL A 127 -3.82 -10.43 -4.56
CA VAL A 127 -3.61 -9.01 -4.89
C VAL A 127 -4.60 -8.58 -5.96
N THR A 128 -4.69 -9.34 -7.07
CA THR A 128 -5.59 -9.00 -8.17
C THR A 128 -7.06 -9.15 -7.83
N GLU A 129 -7.42 -10.07 -6.94
CA GLU A 129 -8.78 -10.22 -6.42
C GLU A 129 -9.22 -8.99 -5.59
N LEU A 130 -8.35 -8.48 -4.71
CA LEU A 130 -8.68 -7.40 -3.79
C LEU A 130 -8.47 -6.01 -4.38
N TYR A 131 -7.44 -5.82 -5.22
CA TYR A 131 -7.09 -4.52 -5.80
C TYR A 131 -7.48 -4.39 -7.27
N GLY A 132 -7.82 -5.51 -7.92
CA GLY A 132 -8.12 -5.57 -9.35
C GLY A 132 -6.88 -5.72 -10.23
N PRO A 133 -7.02 -5.61 -11.57
CA PRO A 133 -5.88 -5.60 -12.48
C PRO A 133 -5.09 -4.32 -12.26
N GLY A 134 -3.86 -4.46 -11.79
CA GLY A 134 -2.92 -3.37 -11.62
C GLY A 134 -2.06 -3.16 -12.86
N GLU A 135 -1.28 -2.10 -12.83
CA GLU A 135 -0.24 -1.83 -13.81
C GLU A 135 0.95 -2.76 -13.54
N LYS A 136 1.33 -3.59 -14.53
CA LYS A 136 2.47 -4.50 -14.41
C LYS A 136 3.73 -3.86 -14.98
N GLU A 137 4.78 -3.87 -14.20
CA GLU A 137 6.08 -3.32 -14.56
C GLU A 137 7.18 -4.34 -14.23
N SER A 138 8.25 -4.34 -15.03
CA SER A 138 9.48 -5.06 -14.70
C SER A 138 10.58 -4.04 -14.44
N SER A 139 11.14 -4.06 -13.24
CA SER A 139 12.23 -3.17 -12.83
C SER A 139 13.23 -3.95 -12.00
N ASP A 140 14.52 -3.75 -12.28
CA ASP A 140 15.66 -4.36 -11.56
C ASP A 140 15.59 -5.90 -11.49
N GLY A 141 14.96 -6.55 -12.49
CA GLY A 141 14.79 -7.99 -12.54
C GLY A 141 13.66 -8.54 -11.67
N ALA A 142 12.86 -7.68 -11.06
CA ALA A 142 11.64 -8.01 -10.33
C ALA A 142 10.39 -7.62 -11.13
N GLU A 143 9.31 -8.35 -10.91
CA GLU A 143 7.98 -8.02 -11.43
C GLU A 143 7.19 -7.26 -10.36
N TRP A 144 6.51 -6.19 -10.76
CA TRP A 144 5.72 -5.33 -9.89
C TRP A 144 4.29 -5.21 -10.39
N ILE A 145 3.34 -5.14 -9.46
CA ILE A 145 1.96 -4.76 -9.73
C ILE A 145 1.68 -3.46 -8.98
N GLY A 146 1.44 -2.38 -9.71
CA GLY A 146 1.25 -1.04 -9.15
C GLY A 146 -0.19 -0.57 -9.25
N TYR A 147 -0.61 0.22 -8.26
CA TYR A 147 -1.89 0.91 -8.20
C TYR A 147 -1.64 2.33 -7.73
N GLN A 148 -2.20 3.31 -8.43
CA GLN A 148 -2.00 4.72 -8.12
C GLN A 148 -3.33 5.43 -7.94
N ARG A 149 -3.34 6.35 -6.99
CA ARG A 149 -4.40 7.35 -6.81
C ARG A 149 -3.75 8.68 -6.49
N ASP A 150 -4.02 9.67 -7.31
CA ASP A 150 -3.42 10.99 -7.18
C ASP A 150 -1.88 10.87 -7.11
N ASN A 151 -1.26 11.47 -6.13
CA ASN A 151 0.18 11.43 -5.89
C ASN A 151 0.63 10.27 -4.97
N LYS A 152 -0.21 9.25 -4.75
CA LYS A 152 0.10 8.10 -3.88
C LYS A 152 0.06 6.79 -4.66
N ARG A 153 1.02 5.92 -4.41
CA ARG A 153 1.12 4.62 -5.07
C ARG A 153 1.30 3.51 -4.03
N ILE A 154 0.68 2.37 -4.30
CA ILE A 154 0.97 1.09 -3.66
C ILE A 154 1.48 0.12 -4.74
N SER A 155 2.58 -0.57 -4.48
CA SER A 155 3.19 -1.51 -5.41
C SER A 155 3.56 -2.81 -4.71
N PHE A 156 3.29 -3.92 -5.38
CA PHE A 156 3.56 -5.27 -4.89
C PHE A 156 4.65 -5.90 -5.75
N GLU A 157 5.79 -6.22 -5.16
CA GLU A 157 6.83 -7.02 -5.79
C GLU A 157 6.40 -8.48 -5.83
N ILE A 158 6.39 -9.07 -7.01
CA ILE A 158 5.95 -10.46 -7.21
C ILE A 158 7.16 -11.33 -7.54
N VAL A 159 7.38 -12.35 -6.72
CA VAL A 159 8.40 -13.35 -6.93
C VAL A 159 7.76 -14.73 -6.87
N LYS A 160 7.84 -15.48 -7.97
CA LYS A 160 7.25 -16.84 -8.09
C LYS A 160 5.76 -16.89 -7.71
N GLY A 161 4.97 -15.88 -8.16
CA GLY A 161 3.54 -15.78 -7.92
C GLY A 161 3.15 -15.40 -6.49
N LYS A 162 4.09 -14.90 -5.69
CA LYS A 162 3.86 -14.43 -4.33
C LYS A 162 4.40 -13.02 -4.12
N VAL A 163 3.75 -12.28 -3.27
CA VAL A 163 4.21 -10.98 -2.80
C VAL A 163 5.51 -11.16 -2.00
N ASN A 164 6.59 -10.57 -2.49
CA ASN A 164 7.89 -10.54 -1.81
C ASN A 164 8.01 -9.32 -0.90
N SER A 165 7.63 -8.16 -1.42
CA SER A 165 7.60 -6.90 -0.67
C SER A 165 6.44 -6.02 -1.14
N ILE A 166 6.08 -5.02 -0.32
CA ILE A 166 5.03 -4.05 -0.64
C ILE A 166 5.60 -2.67 -0.39
N ASN A 167 5.50 -1.79 -1.38
CA ASN A 167 5.90 -0.40 -1.28
C ASN A 167 4.67 0.51 -1.31
N ILE A 168 4.62 1.47 -0.39
CA ILE A 168 3.62 2.53 -0.35
C ILE A 168 4.36 3.85 -0.24
N ASN A 169 4.20 4.72 -1.23
CA ASN A 169 4.98 5.95 -1.34
C ASN A 169 4.24 7.05 -2.08
N TYR A 170 4.73 8.26 -1.93
CA TYR A 170 4.37 9.36 -2.82
C TYR A 170 5.07 9.20 -4.18
N VAL A 171 4.39 9.63 -5.23
CA VAL A 171 4.91 9.73 -6.59
C VAL A 171 4.76 11.16 -7.09
N ASP A 172 5.66 11.61 -7.96
CA ASP A 172 5.50 12.90 -8.64
C ASP A 172 4.58 12.70 -9.84
N ASP A 173 3.38 13.21 -9.75
CA ASP A 173 2.35 13.14 -10.80
C ASP A 173 2.51 14.19 -11.92
N ARG A 174 3.58 15.00 -11.83
CA ARG A 174 3.88 16.08 -12.79
C ARG A 174 4.92 15.69 -13.84
N GLN A 175 5.29 14.40 -13.93
CA GLN A 175 6.23 13.87 -14.94
C GLN A 175 5.49 13.34 -16.16
#